data_f9db145253a49eff9d37d3299886c6b8
#
_entry.id   f9db145253a49eff9d37d3299886c6b8
#
_cell.length_a   1.000
_cell.length_b   1.000
_cell.length_c   1.000
_cell.angle_alpha   90.00
_cell.angle_beta   90.00
_cell.angle_gamma   90.00
#
_symmetry.space_group_name_H-M   'P 1'
#
loop_
_entity.id
_entity.type
_entity.pdbx_description
1 polymer ?
#
loop_
_entity_poly.entity_id
_entity_poly.type
_entity_poly.pdbx_seq_one_letter_code
_entity_poly.pdbx_strand_id
1 'polypeptide(L)'
;MTKMKVSNEGTPIKGSPWILGFVIIYTSLQILIPLRHLLYKRNLQWTHEGSNFSWRMMADRHDTNLSMTIEDPRTKDVYIQFPERLLNYKQLTMMAHSPYMLFQYIQFLKQLTKQETDIKNPIIKADIQVSLNGKPFQYLVDPTCNLSEVHYSPFKDLKWILPLKKN
;
A
#
# COMPACT_ATOMS: atom_id res chain seq x y z
N MET A 1 45.12 -59.42 8.16
CA MET A 1 44.75 -58.00 8.35
C MET A 1 44.57 -57.36 6.97
N THR A 2 43.34 -57.25 6.50
CA THR A 2 43.02 -56.72 5.17
C THR A 2 42.71 -55.25 5.28
N LYS A 3 43.53 -54.35 4.70
CA LYS A 3 43.28 -52.93 4.66
C LYS A 3 42.19 -52.63 3.65
N MET A 4 41.04 -52.14 4.11
CA MET A 4 40.04 -51.54 3.25
C MET A 4 40.55 -50.18 2.72
N LYS A 5 40.72 -50.11 1.42
CA LYS A 5 41.02 -48.84 0.70
C LYS A 5 39.70 -48.11 0.45
N VAL A 6 39.38 -47.10 1.25
CA VAL A 6 38.25 -46.21 1.01
C VAL A 6 38.65 -45.33 -0.16
N SER A 7 38.12 -45.59 -1.35
CA SER A 7 38.26 -44.72 -2.50
C SER A 7 37.23 -43.59 -2.38
N ASN A 8 37.69 -42.43 -1.97
CA ASN A 8 36.89 -41.21 -1.93
C ASN A 8 37.00 -40.49 -3.31
N GLU A 9 36.47 -41.12 -4.33
CA GLU A 9 36.34 -40.47 -5.66
C GLU A 9 35.03 -39.70 -5.73
N GLY A 10 35.01 -38.53 -5.10
CA GLY A 10 33.99 -37.53 -5.36
C GLY A 10 34.20 -36.99 -6.79
N THR A 11 33.42 -37.50 -7.76
CA THR A 11 33.38 -36.93 -9.11
C THR A 11 32.99 -35.44 -8.99
N PRO A 12 33.80 -34.51 -9.52
CA PRO A 12 33.43 -33.09 -9.50
C PRO A 12 32.15 -32.90 -10.31
N ILE A 13 31.08 -32.49 -9.65
CA ILE A 13 29.81 -32.14 -10.32
C ILE A 13 30.12 -30.95 -11.23
N LYS A 14 30.28 -31.16 -12.54
CA LYS A 14 30.30 -30.07 -13.52
C LYS A 14 28.95 -29.37 -13.51
N GLY A 15 28.83 -28.31 -12.73
CA GLY A 15 27.64 -27.48 -12.73
C GLY A 15 27.37 -26.94 -14.13
N SER A 16 26.19 -27.22 -14.67
CA SER A 16 25.77 -26.65 -15.93
C SER A 16 25.74 -25.11 -15.81
N PRO A 17 26.30 -24.34 -16.74
CA PRO A 17 26.30 -22.88 -16.71
C PRO A 17 24.89 -22.32 -16.66
N TRP A 18 23.89 -23.01 -17.17
CA TRP A 18 22.47 -22.66 -17.09
C TRP A 18 21.94 -22.70 -15.62
N ILE A 19 22.36 -23.73 -14.87
CA ILE A 19 21.99 -23.83 -13.44
C ILE A 19 22.60 -22.66 -12.66
N LEU A 20 23.86 -22.33 -12.92
CA LEU A 20 24.52 -21.20 -12.28
C LEU A 20 23.82 -19.88 -12.65
N GLY A 21 23.47 -19.66 -13.91
CA GLY A 21 22.72 -18.50 -14.37
C GLY A 21 21.36 -18.38 -13.68
N PHE A 22 20.60 -19.49 -13.60
CA PHE A 22 19.33 -19.53 -12.91
C PHE A 22 19.47 -19.17 -11.42
N VAL A 23 20.46 -19.76 -10.72
CA VAL A 23 20.70 -19.48 -9.30
C VAL A 23 21.05 -18.00 -9.07
N ILE A 24 21.88 -17.42 -9.94
CA ILE A 24 22.23 -15.99 -9.84
C ILE A 24 21.00 -15.11 -10.01
N ILE A 25 20.20 -15.34 -11.05
CA ILE A 25 18.98 -14.57 -11.32
C ILE A 25 17.99 -14.73 -10.16
N TYR A 26 17.74 -15.96 -9.72
CA TYR A 26 16.84 -16.25 -8.62
C TYR A 26 17.27 -15.53 -7.32
N THR A 27 18.55 -15.66 -6.94
CA THR A 27 19.09 -15.01 -5.74
C THR A 27 19.03 -13.48 -5.85
N SER A 28 19.34 -12.93 -7.03
CA SER A 28 19.22 -11.49 -7.27
C SER A 28 17.78 -11.00 -7.09
N LEU A 29 16.79 -11.70 -7.63
CA LEU A 29 15.37 -11.37 -7.45
C LEU A 29 14.96 -11.45 -5.98
N GLN A 30 15.39 -12.49 -5.26
CA GLN A 30 15.11 -12.68 -3.82
C GLN A 30 15.65 -11.51 -2.97
N ILE A 31 16.74 -10.89 -3.38
CA ILE A 31 17.32 -9.73 -2.70
C ILE A 31 16.64 -8.44 -3.16
N LEU A 32 16.49 -8.24 -4.47
CA LEU A 32 16.00 -6.97 -5.03
C LEU A 32 14.51 -6.73 -4.74
N ILE A 33 13.67 -7.77 -4.79
CA ILE A 33 12.23 -7.61 -4.54
C ILE A 33 11.94 -7.09 -3.13
N PRO A 34 12.51 -7.64 -2.04
CA PRO A 34 12.33 -7.08 -0.71
C PRO A 34 12.91 -5.68 -0.53
N LEU A 35 14.01 -5.35 -1.21
CA LEU A 35 14.65 -4.03 -1.12
C LEU A 35 13.90 -2.93 -1.87
N ARG A 36 12.91 -3.27 -2.72
CA ARG A 36 12.13 -2.27 -3.46
C ARG A 36 11.47 -1.20 -2.57
N HIS A 37 11.22 -1.51 -1.28
CA HIS A 37 10.64 -0.54 -0.35
C HIS A 37 11.52 0.71 -0.16
N LEU A 38 12.82 0.62 -0.41
CA LEU A 38 13.75 1.75 -0.34
C LEU A 38 13.51 2.79 -1.46
N LEU A 39 12.79 2.40 -2.52
CA LEU A 39 12.45 3.30 -3.63
C LEU A 39 11.27 4.22 -3.29
N TYR A 40 10.51 3.93 -2.24
CA TYR A 40 9.40 4.78 -1.82
C TYR A 40 9.91 5.93 -0.98
N LYS A 41 9.50 7.15 -1.31
CA LYS A 41 9.93 8.37 -0.62
C LYS A 41 9.18 8.65 0.68
N ARG A 42 7.99 8.07 0.83
CA ARG A 42 7.12 8.28 1.98
C ARG A 42 7.49 7.40 3.16
N ASN A 43 7.08 7.81 4.36
CA ASN A 43 7.29 6.99 5.56
C ASN A 43 6.46 5.69 5.46
N LEU A 44 7.16 4.57 5.37
CA LEU A 44 6.56 3.23 5.19
C LEU A 44 5.70 2.78 6.37
N GLN A 45 6.03 3.24 7.59
CA GLN A 45 5.21 2.95 8.77
C GLN A 45 3.88 3.72 8.73
N TRP A 46 3.85 4.86 8.04
CA TRP A 46 2.70 5.72 7.91
C TRP A 46 1.75 5.30 6.78
N THR A 47 2.29 4.89 5.64
CA THR A 47 1.51 4.62 4.43
C THR A 47 1.46 3.14 4.05
N HIS A 48 2.19 2.27 4.73
CA HIS A 48 2.34 0.83 4.40
C HIS A 48 2.73 0.53 2.94
N GLU A 49 3.14 1.55 2.18
CA GLU A 49 3.56 1.35 0.79
C GLU A 49 4.87 0.56 0.72
N GLY A 50 4.94 -0.35 -0.26
CA GLY A 50 6.11 -1.21 -0.42
C GLY A 50 6.29 -2.28 0.67
N SER A 51 5.36 -2.43 1.61
CA SER A 51 5.42 -3.43 2.67
C SER A 51 5.24 -4.86 2.16
N ASN A 52 4.46 -5.05 1.09
CA ASN A 52 4.25 -6.36 0.49
C ASN A 52 5.58 -6.92 -0.03
N PHE A 53 5.89 -8.18 0.29
CA PHE A 53 7.15 -8.86 -0.06
C PHE A 53 8.42 -8.15 0.43
N SER A 54 8.34 -7.26 1.42
CA SER A 54 9.51 -6.74 2.12
C SER A 54 9.85 -7.62 3.32
N TRP A 55 11.12 -7.63 3.72
CA TRP A 55 11.53 -8.35 4.95
C TRP A 55 11.15 -7.60 6.24
N ARG A 56 10.31 -6.58 6.14
CA ARG A 56 9.84 -5.85 7.32
C ARG A 56 8.64 -6.56 7.92
N MET A 57 8.76 -6.96 9.17
CA MET A 57 7.60 -7.30 9.98
C MET A 57 6.88 -5.98 10.33
N MET A 58 5.62 -5.85 9.91
CA MET A 58 4.78 -4.74 10.33
C MET A 58 4.25 -5.02 11.73
N ALA A 59 4.98 -4.54 12.72
CA ALA A 59 4.60 -4.59 14.13
C ALA A 59 3.87 -3.30 14.57
N ASP A 60 3.48 -2.46 13.61
CA ASP A 60 2.86 -1.17 13.92
C ASP A 60 1.36 -1.35 14.13
N ARG A 61 0.86 -0.78 15.21
CA ARG A 61 -0.58 -0.66 15.49
C ARG A 61 -1.11 0.65 14.94
N HIS A 62 -2.16 0.55 14.13
CA HIS A 62 -2.87 1.70 13.61
C HIS A 62 -4.31 1.69 14.11
N ASP A 63 -4.69 2.74 14.81
CA ASP A 63 -6.08 3.03 15.11
C ASP A 63 -6.54 4.13 14.14
N THR A 64 -7.68 3.95 13.48
CA THR A 64 -8.12 4.84 12.39
C THR A 64 -9.54 5.31 12.59
N ASN A 65 -9.74 6.61 12.45
CA ASN A 65 -11.03 7.24 12.27
C ASN A 65 -11.19 7.60 10.79
N LEU A 66 -12.28 7.19 10.17
CA LEU A 66 -12.54 7.39 8.75
C LEU A 66 -13.94 7.94 8.56
N SER A 67 -14.05 9.08 7.88
CA SER A 67 -15.31 9.54 7.31
C SER A 67 -15.08 10.06 5.89
N MET A 68 -16.08 9.90 5.04
CA MET A 68 -16.01 10.34 3.65
C MET A 68 -17.29 11.07 3.26
N THR A 69 -17.14 12.05 2.38
CA THR A 69 -18.26 12.83 1.86
C THR A 69 -18.18 12.93 0.33
N ILE A 70 -19.36 12.96 -0.27
CA ILE A 70 -19.55 13.22 -1.70
C ILE A 70 -20.37 14.49 -1.82
N GLU A 71 -19.84 15.49 -2.49
CA GLU A 71 -20.51 16.77 -2.73
C GLU A 71 -20.90 16.89 -4.21
N ASP A 72 -22.15 17.24 -4.51
CA ASP A 72 -22.56 17.65 -5.86
C ASP A 72 -22.09 19.08 -6.13
N PRO A 73 -21.20 19.32 -7.08
CA PRO A 73 -20.72 20.68 -7.38
C PRO A 73 -21.80 21.64 -7.87
N ARG A 74 -22.95 21.16 -8.34
CA ARG A 74 -24.04 21.98 -8.86
C ARG A 74 -24.97 22.45 -7.74
N THR A 75 -25.44 21.52 -6.91
CA THR A 75 -26.43 21.81 -5.85
C THR A 75 -25.76 22.15 -4.53
N LYS A 76 -24.49 21.81 -4.35
CA LYS A 76 -23.73 21.91 -3.09
C LYS A 76 -24.24 20.97 -1.98
N ASP A 77 -25.07 20.01 -2.37
CA ASP A 77 -25.52 18.96 -1.44
C ASP A 77 -24.34 18.05 -1.08
N VAL A 78 -24.24 17.73 0.21
CA VAL A 78 -23.19 16.89 0.77
C VAL A 78 -23.80 15.59 1.30
N TYR A 79 -23.35 14.46 0.78
CA TYR A 79 -23.78 13.13 1.17
C TYR A 79 -22.68 12.45 1.96
N ILE A 80 -23.02 11.88 3.12
CA ILE A 80 -22.08 11.11 3.92
C ILE A 80 -21.99 9.71 3.30
N GLN A 81 -20.77 9.30 2.97
CA GLN A 81 -20.47 7.97 2.47
C GLN A 81 -20.01 7.08 3.60
N PHE A 82 -20.58 5.89 3.67
CA PHE A 82 -20.25 4.86 4.65
C PHE A 82 -19.49 3.71 3.96
N PRO A 83 -18.15 3.72 3.94
CA PRO A 83 -17.37 2.70 3.24
C PRO A 83 -17.62 1.28 3.76
N GLU A 84 -18.00 1.12 5.03
CA GLU A 84 -18.34 -0.14 5.67
C GLU A 84 -19.58 -0.84 5.07
N ARG A 85 -20.39 -0.13 4.29
CA ARG A 85 -21.50 -0.73 3.54
C ARG A 85 -21.05 -1.44 2.27
N LEU A 86 -19.89 -1.08 1.75
CA LEU A 86 -19.32 -1.58 0.49
C LEU A 86 -18.11 -2.47 0.71
N LEU A 87 -17.39 -2.28 1.83
CA LEU A 87 -16.16 -2.96 2.15
C LEU A 87 -16.31 -3.79 3.43
N ASN A 88 -15.69 -4.96 3.46
CA ASN A 88 -15.56 -5.71 4.70
C ASN A 88 -14.49 -5.06 5.62
N TYR A 89 -14.47 -5.46 6.90
CA TYR A 89 -13.56 -4.90 7.90
C TYR A 89 -12.10 -4.92 7.47
N LYS A 90 -11.62 -6.04 6.88
CA LYS A 90 -10.23 -6.17 6.41
C LYS A 90 -9.91 -5.20 5.28
N GLN A 91 -10.82 -5.08 4.31
CA GLN A 91 -10.66 -4.14 3.19
C GLN A 91 -10.66 -2.69 3.69
N LEU A 92 -11.56 -2.36 4.61
CA LEU A 92 -11.64 -1.03 5.20
C LEU A 92 -10.34 -0.65 5.92
N THR A 93 -9.83 -1.55 6.78
CA THR A 93 -8.57 -1.33 7.49
C THR A 93 -7.40 -1.16 6.52
N MET A 94 -7.30 -1.99 5.50
CA MET A 94 -6.22 -1.88 4.51
C MET A 94 -6.32 -0.60 3.68
N MET A 95 -7.53 -0.19 3.29
CA MET A 95 -7.76 1.06 2.56
C MET A 95 -7.34 2.29 3.38
N ALA A 96 -7.68 2.30 4.67
CA ALA A 96 -7.39 3.42 5.56
C ALA A 96 -5.89 3.70 5.77
N HIS A 97 -5.00 2.75 5.42
CA HIS A 97 -3.55 2.90 5.60
C HIS A 97 -2.78 2.92 4.28
N SER A 98 -3.42 2.54 3.17
CA SER A 98 -2.75 2.43 1.88
C SER A 98 -3.26 3.49 0.91
N PRO A 99 -2.44 4.50 0.55
CA PRO A 99 -2.79 5.49 -0.47
C PRO A 99 -3.23 4.88 -1.79
N TYR A 100 -2.64 3.74 -2.18
CA TYR A 100 -3.03 3.03 -3.40
C TYR A 100 -4.45 2.46 -3.31
N MET A 101 -4.79 1.79 -2.20
CA MET A 101 -6.12 1.21 -2.02
C MET A 101 -7.17 2.29 -1.85
N LEU A 102 -6.84 3.38 -1.15
CA LEU A 102 -7.71 4.55 -1.02
C LEU A 102 -7.99 5.16 -2.41
N PHE A 103 -6.95 5.36 -3.22
CA PHE A 103 -7.10 5.85 -4.59
C PHE A 103 -8.02 4.95 -5.43
N GLN A 104 -7.84 3.62 -5.37
CA GLN A 104 -8.71 2.67 -6.07
C GLN A 104 -10.16 2.77 -5.60
N TYR A 105 -10.38 2.86 -4.29
CA TYR A 105 -11.73 3.02 -3.74
C TYR A 105 -12.38 4.33 -4.19
N ILE A 106 -11.64 5.43 -4.21
CA ILE A 106 -12.13 6.73 -4.70
C ILE A 106 -12.53 6.66 -6.18
N GLN A 107 -11.74 5.99 -7.03
CA GLN A 107 -12.09 5.81 -8.44
C GLN A 107 -13.35 4.94 -8.60
N PHE A 108 -13.47 3.88 -7.82
CA PHE A 108 -14.68 3.06 -7.78
C PHE A 108 -15.90 3.88 -7.33
N LEU A 109 -15.77 4.62 -6.23
CA LEU A 109 -16.84 5.47 -5.70
C LEU A 109 -17.27 6.55 -6.70
N LYS A 110 -16.32 7.16 -7.39
CA LYS A 110 -16.60 8.12 -8.46
C LYS A 110 -17.41 7.53 -9.61
N GLN A 111 -17.10 6.28 -10.01
CA GLN A 111 -17.85 5.57 -11.05
C GLN A 111 -19.24 5.19 -10.55
N LEU A 112 -19.34 4.65 -9.35
CA LEU A 112 -20.61 4.26 -8.73
C LEU A 112 -21.56 5.46 -8.62
N THR A 113 -21.06 6.59 -8.11
CA THR A 113 -21.85 7.83 -8.00
C THR A 113 -22.37 8.29 -9.35
N LYS A 114 -21.55 8.23 -10.40
CA LYS A 114 -21.99 8.59 -11.76
C LYS A 114 -23.04 7.65 -12.34
N GLN A 115 -23.05 6.39 -11.95
CA GLN A 115 -24.00 5.39 -12.44
C GLN A 115 -25.32 5.44 -11.69
N GLU A 116 -25.28 5.66 -10.38
CA GLU A 116 -26.46 5.60 -9.51
C GLU A 116 -27.12 6.96 -9.29
N THR A 117 -26.42 8.05 -9.63
CA THR A 117 -26.93 9.42 -9.43
C THR A 117 -26.69 10.30 -10.66
N ASP A 118 -27.34 11.46 -10.70
CA ASP A 118 -27.14 12.47 -11.77
C ASP A 118 -25.87 13.31 -11.55
N ILE A 119 -25.03 12.99 -10.57
CA ILE A 119 -23.81 13.73 -10.24
C ILE A 119 -22.69 13.34 -11.20
N LYS A 120 -22.44 14.19 -12.21
CA LYS A 120 -21.42 13.88 -13.24
C LYS A 120 -19.98 13.99 -12.77
N ASN A 121 -19.68 14.96 -11.90
CA ASN A 121 -18.32 15.26 -11.40
C ASN A 121 -18.34 15.40 -9.88
N PRO A 122 -18.49 14.30 -9.12
CA PRO A 122 -18.57 14.37 -7.67
C PRO A 122 -17.26 14.89 -7.07
N ILE A 123 -17.36 15.78 -6.08
CA ILE A 123 -16.25 16.18 -5.22
C ILE A 123 -16.22 15.19 -4.08
N ILE A 124 -15.15 14.41 -3.97
CA ILE A 124 -15.00 13.39 -2.93
C ILE A 124 -13.93 13.88 -1.95
N LYS A 125 -14.30 13.98 -0.68
CA LYS A 125 -13.39 14.33 0.42
C LYS A 125 -13.35 13.20 1.44
N ALA A 126 -12.20 13.01 2.08
CA ALA A 126 -12.04 12.04 3.14
C ALA A 126 -11.33 12.68 4.34
N ASP A 127 -11.91 12.48 5.51
CA ASP A 127 -11.29 12.75 6.81
C ASP A 127 -10.75 11.41 7.32
N ILE A 128 -9.46 11.19 7.17
CA ILE A 128 -8.78 9.98 7.62
C ILE A 128 -7.73 10.38 8.63
N GLN A 129 -8.00 10.05 9.89
CA GLN A 129 -7.10 10.29 11.00
C GLN A 129 -6.55 8.97 11.50
N VAL A 130 -5.25 8.91 11.66
CA VAL A 130 -4.52 7.71 12.07
C VAL A 130 -3.72 7.98 13.32
N SER A 131 -3.82 7.07 14.30
CA SER A 131 -2.96 7.00 15.46
C SER A 131 -1.96 5.85 15.26
N LEU A 132 -0.69 6.16 15.19
CA LEU A 132 0.39 5.18 15.05
C LEU A 132 0.96 4.83 16.42
N ASN A 133 0.84 3.56 16.82
CA ASN A 133 1.36 3.04 18.10
C ASN A 133 0.89 3.82 19.33
N GLY A 134 -0.39 4.21 19.35
CA GLY A 134 -1.00 4.95 20.46
C GLY A 134 -0.61 6.43 20.56
N LYS A 135 0.07 6.99 19.54
CA LYS A 135 0.34 8.43 19.45
C LYS A 135 -0.94 9.21 19.13
N PRO A 136 -0.96 10.54 19.36
CA PRO A 136 -2.11 11.36 18.97
C PRO A 136 -2.50 11.18 17.51
N PHE A 137 -3.81 11.23 17.23
CA PHE A 137 -4.34 11.15 15.89
C PHE A 137 -3.80 12.27 15.00
N GLN A 138 -3.43 11.94 13.78
CA GLN A 138 -2.98 12.87 12.77
C GLN A 138 -3.67 12.57 11.45
N TYR A 139 -3.91 13.59 10.64
CA TYR A 139 -4.48 13.40 9.32
C TYR A 139 -3.50 12.69 8.40
N LEU A 140 -3.95 11.57 7.82
CA LEU A 140 -3.22 10.86 6.75
C LEU A 140 -3.44 11.55 5.41
N VAL A 141 -4.65 12.04 5.19
CA VAL A 141 -5.09 12.68 3.95
C VAL A 141 -5.44 14.14 4.26
N ASP A 142 -5.19 15.03 3.31
CA ASP A 142 -5.66 16.40 3.39
C ASP A 142 -7.19 16.43 3.27
N PRO A 143 -7.94 16.77 4.33
CA PRO A 143 -9.40 16.74 4.33
C PRO A 143 -10.02 17.78 3.38
N THR A 144 -9.26 18.77 2.93
CA THR A 144 -9.74 19.82 2.00
C THR A 144 -9.57 19.42 0.55
N CYS A 145 -8.76 18.40 0.27
CA CYS A 145 -8.43 17.97 -1.08
C CYS A 145 -9.62 17.27 -1.76
N ASN A 146 -9.92 17.64 -3.02
CA ASN A 146 -10.84 16.88 -3.87
C ASN A 146 -10.15 15.61 -4.37
N LEU A 147 -10.44 14.49 -3.73
CA LEU A 147 -9.81 13.19 -4.04
C LEU A 147 -10.30 12.60 -5.37
N SER A 148 -11.39 13.10 -5.94
CA SER A 148 -11.84 12.61 -7.26
C SER A 148 -10.91 13.01 -8.41
N GLU A 149 -10.03 13.99 -8.21
CA GLU A 149 -9.10 14.52 -9.20
C GLU A 149 -7.64 14.15 -8.94
N VAL A 150 -7.35 13.49 -7.82
CA VAL A 150 -5.98 13.11 -7.50
C VAL A 150 -5.46 11.98 -8.40
N HIS A 151 -4.15 11.93 -8.52
CA HIS A 151 -3.44 10.86 -9.23
C HIS A 151 -2.56 10.10 -8.23
N TYR A 152 -2.49 8.80 -8.41
CA TYR A 152 -1.57 7.95 -7.66
C TYR A 152 -0.32 7.64 -8.48
N SER A 153 0.83 7.78 -7.86
CA SER A 153 2.11 7.30 -8.41
C SER A 153 2.95 6.71 -7.27
N PRO A 154 3.44 5.47 -7.41
CA PRO A 154 4.10 4.75 -6.31
C PRO A 154 5.41 5.40 -5.86
N PHE A 155 6.15 6.05 -6.77
CA PHE A 155 7.50 6.58 -6.50
C PHE A 155 7.57 8.12 -6.44
N LYS A 156 6.43 8.80 -6.60
CA LYS A 156 6.34 10.26 -6.53
C LYS A 156 5.67 10.69 -5.23
N ASP A 157 5.98 11.90 -4.79
CA ASP A 157 5.26 12.50 -3.67
C ASP A 157 3.79 12.72 -4.03
N LEU A 158 2.91 12.29 -3.14
CA LEU A 158 1.48 12.50 -3.25
C LEU A 158 1.12 13.69 -2.36
N LYS A 159 0.80 14.84 -2.95
CA LYS A 159 0.50 16.08 -2.22
C LYS A 159 -0.73 15.97 -1.30
N TRP A 160 -1.62 15.05 -1.61
CA TRP A 160 -2.83 14.79 -0.85
C TRP A 160 -2.62 13.84 0.36
N ILE A 161 -1.43 13.23 0.47
CA ILE A 161 -1.01 12.45 1.64
C ILE A 161 -0.14 13.34 2.53
N LEU A 162 -0.57 13.54 3.76
CA LEU A 162 0.16 14.35 4.73
C LEU A 162 1.30 13.54 5.38
N PRO A 163 2.46 14.16 5.60
CA PRO A 163 3.56 13.48 6.26
C PRO A 163 3.28 13.28 7.75
N LEU A 164 3.79 12.18 8.31
CA LEU A 164 3.77 11.95 9.76
C LEU A 164 4.57 13.06 10.47
N LYS A 165 3.91 13.83 11.32
CA LYS A 165 4.58 14.81 12.17
C LYS A 165 5.32 14.07 13.29
N LYS A 166 6.61 14.36 13.45
CA LYS A 166 7.40 13.88 14.58
C LYS A 166 7.06 14.76 15.79
N ASN A 167 6.38 14.18 16.76
CA ASN A 167 6.25 14.76 18.10
C ASN A 167 7.40 14.26 18.97
#